data_471bd6daa76faf68594b7dbb3b600574
#
_entry.id   471bd6daa76faf68594b7dbb3b600574
#
_cell.length_a   1.000
_cell.length_b   1.000
_cell.length_c   1.000
_cell.angle_alpha   90.00
_cell.angle_beta   90.00
_cell.angle_gamma   90.00
#
_symmetry.space_group_name_H-M   'P 1'
#
loop_
_entity.id
_entity.type
_entity.pdbx_description
1 polymer ?
#
loop_
_entity_poly.entity_id
_entity_poly.type
_entity_poly.pdbx_seq_one_letter_code
_entity_poly.pdbx_strand_id
1 'polypeptide(L)'
;MAALNVLVVEDDAMIGILLAEMLEDMGYDVCAIVATEDDAVADAARCKPGLMIVDEQLREGSGSSAVERILLGGLVPCVFISGAPLRFSRTAKKVLRKPFLEGDLLRAIQDVLTGANAPLVRGIAGGGGGNVLVQH
;
A
#
# COMPACT_ATOMS: atom_id res chain seq x y z
N MET A 1 4.78 -5.05 22.12
CA MET A 1 3.91 -4.49 21.11
C MET A 1 3.91 -5.38 19.89
N ALA A 2 2.76 -5.69 19.37
CA ALA A 2 2.68 -6.57 18.22
C ALA A 2 3.16 -5.85 16.97
N ALA A 3 3.78 -6.59 16.08
CA ALA A 3 4.20 -6.03 14.81
C ALA A 3 2.98 -5.72 13.96
N LEU A 4 3.10 -4.74 13.09
CA LEU A 4 2.03 -4.38 12.19
C LEU A 4 1.85 -5.47 11.14
N ASN A 5 0.62 -5.87 10.90
CA ASN A 5 0.31 -6.83 9.87
C ASN A 5 0.30 -6.17 8.51
N VAL A 6 0.94 -6.82 7.53
CA VAL A 6 0.99 -6.31 6.17
C VAL A 6 0.43 -7.34 5.23
N LEU A 7 -0.45 -6.91 4.32
CA LEU A 7 -0.94 -7.73 3.24
C LEU A 7 -0.17 -7.35 1.98
N VAL A 8 0.42 -8.34 1.31
CA VAL A 8 1.14 -8.12 0.06
C VAL A 8 0.29 -8.65 -1.08
N VAL A 9 0.01 -7.78 -2.05
CA VAL A 9 -0.81 -8.13 -3.21
C VAL A 9 0.10 -8.03 -4.42
N GLU A 10 0.54 -9.19 -4.93
CA GLU A 10 1.54 -9.27 -5.98
C GLU A 10 1.39 -10.60 -6.70
N ASP A 11 1.22 -10.58 -8.02
CA ASP A 11 1.00 -11.82 -8.76
C ASP A 11 2.29 -12.52 -9.17
N ASP A 12 3.43 -11.86 -9.07
CA ASP A 12 4.71 -12.51 -9.31
C ASP A 12 5.19 -13.09 -7.99
N ALA A 13 5.24 -14.42 -7.92
CA ALA A 13 5.55 -15.10 -6.66
C ALA A 13 6.93 -14.73 -6.12
N MET A 14 7.91 -14.54 -7.01
CA MET A 14 9.25 -14.20 -6.59
C MET A 14 9.30 -12.82 -5.99
N ILE A 15 8.64 -11.86 -6.63
CA ILE A 15 8.59 -10.49 -6.11
C ILE A 15 7.83 -10.46 -4.80
N GLY A 16 6.75 -11.22 -4.69
CA GLY A 16 6.00 -11.31 -3.45
C GLY A 16 6.85 -11.79 -2.30
N ILE A 17 7.66 -12.82 -2.54
CA ILE A 17 8.55 -13.36 -1.50
C ILE A 17 9.61 -12.33 -1.13
N LEU A 18 10.19 -11.64 -2.10
CA LEU A 18 11.19 -10.62 -1.83
C LEU A 18 10.60 -9.48 -1.00
N LEU A 19 9.39 -9.05 -1.34
CA LEU A 19 8.72 -8.01 -0.57
C LEU A 19 8.48 -8.48 0.86
N ALA A 20 8.03 -9.72 1.03
CA ALA A 20 7.79 -10.25 2.36
C ALA A 20 9.08 -10.27 3.18
N GLU A 21 10.20 -10.66 2.57
CA GLU A 21 11.47 -10.68 3.28
C GLU A 21 11.90 -9.28 3.69
N MET A 22 11.76 -8.31 2.80
CA MET A 22 12.08 -6.93 3.14
C MET A 22 11.22 -6.41 4.29
N LEU A 23 9.92 -6.72 4.24
CA LEU A 23 9.01 -6.25 5.26
C LEU A 23 9.31 -6.90 6.61
N GLU A 24 9.64 -8.17 6.61
CA GLU A 24 9.99 -8.86 7.85
C GLU A 24 11.29 -8.33 8.42
N ASP A 25 12.25 -8.01 7.56
CA ASP A 25 13.50 -7.39 8.01
C ASP A 25 13.25 -6.03 8.65
N MET A 26 12.22 -5.33 8.23
CA MET A 26 11.84 -4.04 8.80
C MET A 26 11.05 -4.17 10.09
N GLY A 27 10.69 -5.41 10.49
CA GLY A 27 9.95 -5.63 11.73
C GLY A 27 8.45 -5.79 11.56
N TYR A 28 7.95 -5.92 10.34
CA TYR A 28 6.52 -6.13 10.10
C TYR A 28 6.21 -7.62 9.97
N ASP A 29 4.95 -7.98 10.18
CA ASP A 29 4.48 -9.34 9.96
C ASP A 29 3.68 -9.38 8.68
N VAL A 30 4.01 -10.28 7.76
CA VAL A 30 3.28 -10.42 6.52
C VAL A 30 2.20 -11.48 6.74
N CYS A 31 0.94 -11.07 6.68
CA CYS A 31 -0.16 -11.98 6.96
C CYS A 31 -0.53 -12.84 5.75
N ALA A 32 -0.24 -12.35 4.55
CA ALA A 32 -0.51 -13.13 3.34
C ALA A 32 0.12 -12.47 2.14
N ILE A 33 0.39 -13.26 1.10
CA ILE A 33 0.79 -12.78 -0.20
C ILE A 33 -0.26 -13.33 -1.15
N VAL A 34 -0.98 -12.45 -1.84
CA VAL A 34 -2.07 -12.85 -2.72
C VAL A 34 -1.83 -12.32 -4.13
N ALA A 35 -2.42 -12.98 -5.11
CA ALA A 35 -2.12 -12.71 -6.51
C ALA A 35 -3.26 -12.10 -7.30
N THR A 36 -4.46 -12.08 -6.75
CA THR A 36 -5.63 -11.60 -7.48
C THR A 36 -6.40 -10.58 -6.66
N GLU A 37 -7.22 -9.82 -7.34
CA GLU A 37 -8.07 -8.84 -6.68
C GLU A 37 -9.00 -9.48 -5.67
N ASP A 38 -9.67 -10.59 -6.06
CA ASP A 38 -10.64 -11.22 -5.16
C ASP A 38 -9.96 -11.79 -3.92
N ASP A 39 -8.78 -12.39 -4.09
CA ASP A 39 -8.05 -12.91 -2.94
C ASP A 39 -7.57 -11.78 -2.03
N ALA A 40 -7.22 -10.64 -2.62
CA ALA A 40 -6.80 -9.49 -1.82
C ALA A 40 -7.96 -9.01 -0.94
N VAL A 41 -9.15 -8.92 -1.51
CA VAL A 41 -10.31 -8.48 -0.75
C VAL A 41 -10.64 -9.48 0.36
N ALA A 42 -10.61 -10.78 0.04
CA ALA A 42 -10.92 -11.82 1.03
C ALA A 42 -9.91 -11.82 2.17
N ASP A 43 -8.63 -11.75 1.84
CA ASP A 43 -7.59 -11.80 2.87
C ASP A 43 -7.49 -10.51 3.67
N ALA A 44 -7.81 -9.37 3.06
CA ALA A 44 -7.87 -8.12 3.83
C ALA A 44 -8.95 -8.20 4.90
N ALA A 45 -10.09 -8.79 4.57
CA ALA A 45 -11.16 -8.97 5.55
C ALA A 45 -10.74 -9.92 6.68
N ARG A 46 -10.00 -10.95 6.33
CA ARG A 46 -9.55 -11.95 7.29
C ARG A 46 -8.40 -11.45 8.17
N CYS A 47 -7.39 -10.85 7.55
CA CYS A 47 -6.19 -10.41 8.25
C CYS A 47 -6.34 -9.07 8.94
N LYS A 48 -7.19 -8.23 8.43
CA LYS A 48 -7.33 -6.83 8.91
C LYS A 48 -5.97 -6.16 8.99
N PRO A 49 -5.29 -6.02 7.84
CA PRO A 49 -3.92 -5.49 7.85
C PRO A 49 -3.88 -4.02 8.24
N GLY A 50 -2.77 -3.61 8.81
CA GLY A 50 -2.52 -2.20 9.09
C GLY A 50 -1.75 -1.51 7.99
N LEU A 51 -1.36 -2.27 6.97
CA LEU A 51 -0.62 -1.73 5.82
C LEU A 51 -0.78 -2.71 4.67
N MET A 52 -0.90 -2.18 3.45
CA MET A 52 -0.91 -3.01 2.26
C MET A 52 0.17 -2.56 1.29
N ILE A 53 0.83 -3.51 0.64
CA ILE A 53 1.75 -3.24 -0.45
C ILE A 53 1.10 -3.89 -1.66
N VAL A 54 0.74 -3.10 -2.67
CA VAL A 54 -0.15 -3.55 -3.72
C VAL A 54 0.42 -3.27 -5.09
N ASP A 55 0.63 -4.32 -5.88
CA ASP A 55 0.99 -4.17 -7.28
C ASP A 55 -0.26 -3.79 -8.05
N GLU A 56 -0.14 -2.81 -8.93
CA GLU A 56 -1.28 -2.41 -9.75
C GLU A 56 -1.69 -3.49 -10.72
N GLN A 57 -0.73 -4.23 -11.29
CA GLN A 57 -1.04 -5.23 -12.27
C GLN A 57 -1.12 -6.61 -11.65
N LEU A 58 -2.31 -7.18 -11.63
CA LEU A 58 -2.55 -8.47 -11.02
C LEU A 58 -2.97 -9.48 -12.09
N ARG A 59 -2.86 -10.77 -11.75
CA ARG A 59 -3.25 -11.83 -12.65
C ARG A 59 -4.72 -11.70 -13.03
N GLU A 60 -5.54 -11.35 -12.07
CA GLU A 60 -6.96 -11.11 -12.29
C GLU A 60 -7.34 -9.86 -11.52
N GLY A 61 -7.94 -8.91 -12.21
CA GLY A 61 -8.32 -7.64 -11.62
C GLY A 61 -7.16 -6.67 -11.58
N SER A 62 -7.22 -5.71 -10.71
CA SER A 62 -6.17 -4.71 -10.56
C SER A 62 -5.98 -4.35 -9.11
N GLY A 63 -4.80 -3.83 -8.80
CA GLY A 63 -4.52 -3.34 -7.46
C GLY A 63 -5.42 -2.20 -7.05
N SER A 64 -5.66 -1.27 -7.97
CA SER A 64 -6.54 -0.12 -7.69
C SER A 64 -7.94 -0.56 -7.34
N SER A 65 -8.50 -1.49 -8.11
CA SER A 65 -9.84 -1.99 -7.84
C SER A 65 -9.88 -2.74 -6.52
N ALA A 66 -8.87 -3.54 -6.23
CA ALA A 66 -8.80 -4.26 -4.97
C ALA A 66 -8.83 -3.29 -3.79
N VAL A 67 -8.01 -2.25 -3.85
CA VAL A 67 -7.91 -1.27 -2.77
C VAL A 67 -9.24 -0.53 -2.61
N GLU A 68 -9.88 -0.14 -3.71
CA GLU A 68 -11.18 0.53 -3.59
C GLU A 68 -12.18 -0.33 -2.86
N ARG A 69 -12.22 -1.63 -3.17
CA ARG A 69 -13.13 -2.55 -2.51
C ARG A 69 -12.78 -2.73 -1.03
N ILE A 70 -11.49 -2.84 -0.74
CA ILE A 70 -11.04 -3.03 0.65
C ILE A 70 -11.37 -1.80 1.49
N LEU A 71 -11.16 -0.61 0.94
CA LEU A 71 -11.39 0.62 1.68
C LEU A 71 -12.87 0.87 2.00
N LEU A 72 -13.77 0.16 1.35
CA LEU A 72 -15.17 0.24 1.74
C LEU A 72 -15.38 -0.26 3.17
N GLY A 73 -14.51 -1.12 3.67
CA GLY A 73 -14.61 -1.64 5.02
C GLY A 73 -13.79 -0.88 6.04
N GLY A 74 -13.09 0.16 5.63
CA GLY A 74 -12.27 0.96 6.53
C GLY A 74 -10.99 1.40 5.86
N LEU A 75 -10.33 2.40 6.43
CA LEU A 75 -9.10 2.93 5.86
C LEU A 75 -7.92 2.05 6.22
N VAL A 76 -7.07 1.80 5.23
CA VAL A 76 -5.84 1.05 5.43
C VAL A 76 -4.73 1.77 4.65
N PRO A 77 -3.63 2.11 5.29
CA PRO A 77 -2.50 2.70 4.56
C PRO A 77 -2.01 1.76 3.47
N CYS A 78 -1.68 2.30 2.32
CA CYS A 78 -1.34 1.50 1.17
C CYS A 78 -0.21 2.12 0.37
N VAL A 79 0.75 1.30 -0.04
CA VAL A 79 1.79 1.69 -1.00
C VAL A 79 1.52 0.89 -2.26
N PHE A 80 1.32 1.58 -3.38
CA PHE A 80 1.18 0.93 -4.66
C PHE A 80 2.55 0.73 -5.29
N ILE A 81 2.71 -0.38 -6.00
CA ILE A 81 3.92 -0.66 -6.76
C ILE A 81 3.50 -0.79 -8.21
N SER A 82 4.26 -0.19 -9.12
CA SER A 82 3.93 -0.25 -10.53
C SER A 82 5.17 -0.32 -11.37
N GLY A 83 5.17 -1.20 -12.37
CA GLY A 83 6.23 -1.28 -13.35
C GLY A 83 6.05 -0.29 -14.48
N ALA A 84 4.89 0.34 -14.55
CA ALA A 84 4.58 1.34 -15.55
C ALA A 84 3.96 2.54 -14.87
N PRO A 85 4.00 3.72 -15.48
CA PRO A 85 3.38 4.88 -14.86
C PRO A 85 1.89 4.66 -14.69
N LEU A 86 1.37 4.98 -13.52
CA LEU A 86 -0.06 4.99 -13.30
C LEU A 86 -0.59 6.29 -13.86
N ARG A 87 -1.45 6.17 -14.84
CA ARG A 87 -1.96 7.37 -15.49
C ARG A 87 -2.93 8.11 -14.59
N PHE A 88 -3.70 7.35 -13.85
CA PHE A 88 -4.72 7.96 -13.04
C PHE A 88 -5.23 6.96 -12.02
N SER A 89 -5.36 7.36 -10.79
CA SER A 89 -6.00 6.54 -9.76
C SER A 89 -6.38 7.43 -8.60
N ARG A 90 -7.60 7.30 -8.15
CA ARG A 90 -8.03 8.05 -7.00
C ARG A 90 -7.52 7.49 -5.71
N THR A 91 -7.12 6.21 -5.72
CA THR A 91 -6.69 5.54 -4.51
C THR A 91 -5.20 5.48 -4.35
N ALA A 92 -4.45 5.77 -5.41
CA ALA A 92 -2.99 5.67 -5.36
C ALA A 92 -2.39 6.92 -4.78
N LYS A 93 -2.33 6.99 -3.48
CA LYS A 93 -1.75 8.11 -2.79
C LYS A 93 -0.24 8.03 -2.78
N LYS A 94 0.31 6.84 -2.78
CA LYS A 94 1.75 6.64 -2.78
C LYS A 94 2.07 5.53 -3.74
N VAL A 95 2.88 5.84 -4.75
CA VAL A 95 3.26 4.88 -5.78
C VAL A 95 4.76 4.73 -5.81
N LEU A 96 5.23 3.49 -5.77
CA LEU A 96 6.64 3.16 -5.85
C LEU A 96 6.89 2.49 -7.19
N ARG A 97 7.79 3.04 -7.98
CA ARG A 97 8.08 2.52 -9.32
C ARG A 97 9.08 1.37 -9.26
N LYS A 98 8.84 0.33 -10.04
CA LYS A 98 9.78 -0.77 -10.19
C LYS A 98 10.84 -0.38 -11.22
N PRO A 99 12.09 -0.77 -11.05
CA PRO A 99 12.62 -1.44 -9.86
C PRO A 99 12.89 -0.44 -8.75
N PHE A 100 12.88 -0.91 -7.51
CA PHE A 100 13.12 -0.04 -6.37
C PHE A 100 14.06 -0.73 -5.39
N LEU A 101 14.66 0.05 -4.52
CA LEU A 101 15.53 -0.47 -3.48
C LEU A 101 14.74 -0.58 -2.18
N GLU A 102 15.26 -1.39 -1.25
CA GLU A 102 14.61 -1.56 0.04
C GLU A 102 14.42 -0.23 0.75
N GLY A 103 15.41 0.69 0.65
CA GLY A 103 15.27 2.01 1.26
C GLY A 103 14.13 2.83 0.67
N ASP A 104 13.85 2.66 -0.61
CA ASP A 104 12.72 3.36 -1.24
C ASP A 104 11.40 2.84 -0.68
N LEU A 105 11.31 1.53 -0.50
CA LEU A 105 10.12 0.92 0.07
C LEU A 105 9.93 1.39 1.52
N LEU A 106 11.01 1.40 2.30
CA LEU A 106 10.95 1.84 3.68
C LEU A 106 10.44 3.28 3.78
N ARG A 107 10.96 4.18 2.94
CA ARG A 107 10.50 5.57 2.96
C ARG A 107 9.04 5.69 2.57
N ALA A 108 8.60 4.93 1.56
CA ALA A 108 7.21 4.97 1.13
C ALA A 108 6.30 4.50 2.26
N ILE A 109 6.70 3.44 2.97
CA ILE A 109 5.92 2.93 4.09
C ILE A 109 5.87 3.97 5.21
N GLN A 110 7.00 4.58 5.52
CA GLN A 110 7.03 5.59 6.57
C GLN A 110 6.11 6.75 6.22
N ASP A 111 6.08 7.15 4.96
CA ASP A 111 5.23 8.26 4.53
C ASP A 111 3.75 7.93 4.74
N VAL A 112 3.31 6.72 4.39
CA VAL A 112 1.89 6.41 4.54
C VAL A 112 1.52 6.12 5.99
N LEU A 113 2.44 5.58 6.78
CA LEU A 113 2.13 5.29 8.19
C LEU A 113 2.19 6.53 9.06
N THR A 114 3.01 7.50 8.72
CA THR A 114 3.08 8.71 9.52
C THR A 114 2.03 9.74 9.14
N GLY A 115 1.25 9.45 8.11
CA GLY A 115 0.23 10.39 7.69
C GLY A 115 0.72 11.48 6.75
N ALA A 116 1.96 11.37 6.27
CA ALA A 116 2.47 12.38 5.33
C ALA A 116 1.60 12.46 4.08
N ASN A 117 0.95 11.35 3.73
CA ASN A 117 0.05 11.33 2.58
C ASN A 117 -1.40 11.22 2.99
N ALA A 118 -1.70 11.41 4.26
CA ALA A 118 -3.07 11.35 4.69
C ALA A 118 -3.86 12.51 4.10
N PRO A 119 -5.13 12.35 3.91
CA PRO A 119 -5.94 13.46 3.44
C PRO A 119 -5.82 14.60 4.43
N LEU A 120 -5.63 15.77 3.91
CA LEU A 120 -5.52 16.88 4.75
C LEU A 120 -6.80 17.20 5.33
N VAL A 121 -6.76 17.11 6.53
CA VAL A 121 -7.86 17.31 7.16
C VAL A 121 -7.89 18.67 7.48
N ARG A 122 -7.57 19.20 7.23
CA ARG A 122 -7.36 20.17 7.48
C ARG A 122 -7.27 21.05 7.05
N GLY A 123 -7.64 20.93 6.58
CA GLY A 123 -7.44 21.75 6.09
C GLY A 123 -6.76 22.66 6.78
N ILE A 124 -6.43 23.00 7.11
CA ILE A 124 -5.83 23.49 7.46
C ILE A 124 -5.04 24.03 7.29
N ALA A 125 -4.90 24.51 7.52
CA ALA A 125 -4.22 24.79 7.37
C ALA A 125 -3.58 25.14 7.15
N GLY A 126 -3.47 25.62 7.21
CA GLY A 126 -2.86 25.73 6.78
C GLY A 126 -2.19 25.83 6.66
N GLY A 127 -1.89 26.22 6.65
CA GLY A 127 -1.21 26.12 6.23
C GLY A 127 -0.65 25.82 5.83
N GLY A 128 -0.30 26.01 5.67
CA GLY A 128 0.24 25.60 5.09
C GLY A 128 0.56 24.96 4.64
N GLY A 129 0.74 25.06 4.50
CA GLY A 129 1.01 24.40 3.91
C GLY A 129 1.02 23.59 3.59
N GLY A 130 0.76 23.67 3.61
CA GLY A 130 0.76 22.86 3.16
C GLY A 130 0.41 22.07 3.08
N ASN A 131 0.04 22.05 2.84
CA ASN A 131 -0.32 21.09 2.62
C ASN A 131 -0.49 20.27 2.68
N VAL A 132 -0.53 20.47 2.71
CA VAL A 132 -0.60 19.54 2.69
C VAL A 132 -1.09 18.75 2.54
N LEU A 133 -1.46 18.76 2.09
CA LEU A 133 -1.84 17.81 1.79
C LEU A 133 -1.99 17.06 1.43
N VAL A 134 -2.20 17.00 0.89
CA VAL A 134 -2.30 16.03 0.46
C VAL A 134 -2.04 15.42 -0.06
N GLN A 135 -1.82 15.40 -0.41
CA GLN A 135 -1.55 14.65 -0.95
C GLN A 135 -1.37 13.74 -1.06
N HIS A 136 -1.56 13.72 -1.10
CA HIS A 136 -1.30 12.78 -1.26
C HIS A 136 -1.59 12.15 -1.44
#